data_dd49b493b404e64fc6e570fc56139c39
#
_entry.id   dd49b493b404e64fc6e570fc56139c39
#
_cell.length_a   1.000
_cell.length_b   1.000
_cell.length_c   1.000
_cell.angle_alpha   90.00
_cell.angle_beta   90.00
_cell.angle_gamma   90.00
#
_symmetry.space_group_name_H-M   'P 1'
#
loop_
_entity.id
_entity.type
_entity.pdbx_description
1 polymer ?
#
loop_
_entity_poly.entity_id
_entity_poly.type
_entity_poly.pdbx_seq_one_letter_code
_entity_poly.pdbx_strand_id
1 'polypeptide(L)'
;MIKSLRLRIQLWHALILTLVLVALGVALGVQIRRAVLDEIDAGLLAEARILEGTLRAVPHEDFERQMQAYPLNLSPPRLAPPFAEGRPPDRAGPGGPPGAGGPPGPGGPPGPGGPPGPGGPMGPPGARRRGAPQDRRDDRPRQPAPYFAIFASDGVLLREGGEYQTGVTWGETVAPLEFRGLDGRREVLLRGPVETLIVVGRDVRPQLDRLRATLTRLGVLGFGIWGLGLVGGWWLAGKAIEPIGRISGTASHITAANLGERVDPGTMDQELRSLSQTLNSMLDRLQDSFEKQTRFTADASHELRTPLAVILTHCELALSRPRTAEELKQTVGVCQRAAERMRRLVEGLLTLAKSDAGDEEDQRQRTDLRGVADEALTMLEPIARQSGIELRVEGEGAEAFVDPSKLSQAVLNLVHNAILYNRPGGGVVVKVWDEGQRACLSVTDTGIGIPAESLPRLFDRFYRVDASRSQTPGSGLGLAISKSHIESHGGTLDVTSEVGRGSVFTITLPRLVTTI
;
A
#
# COMPACT_ATOMS: atom_id res chain seq x y z
N MET A 1 -12.65 15.51 -19.82
CA MET A 1 -11.71 15.11 -18.74
C MET A 1 -11.72 13.60 -18.60
N ILE A 2 -10.55 12.96 -18.64
CA ILE A 2 -10.40 11.51 -18.55
C ILE A 2 -10.75 11.06 -17.12
N LYS A 3 -11.89 10.34 -16.95
CA LYS A 3 -12.38 9.91 -15.63
C LYS A 3 -11.70 8.63 -15.11
N SER A 4 -11.04 7.84 -15.97
CA SER A 4 -10.42 6.58 -15.59
C SER A 4 -9.01 6.79 -15.04
N LEU A 5 -8.78 6.41 -13.76
CA LEU A 5 -7.46 6.43 -13.11
C LEU A 5 -6.43 5.61 -13.89
N ARG A 6 -6.84 4.43 -14.39
CA ARG A 6 -6.00 3.54 -15.21
C ARG A 6 -5.46 4.25 -16.45
N LEU A 7 -6.32 5.01 -17.16
CA LEU A 7 -5.92 5.72 -18.37
C LEU A 7 -4.99 6.90 -18.05
N ARG A 8 -5.19 7.58 -16.92
CA ARG A 8 -4.29 8.67 -16.49
C ARG A 8 -2.89 8.17 -16.16
N ILE A 9 -2.78 7.08 -15.41
CA ILE A 9 -1.49 6.44 -15.07
C ILE A 9 -0.79 6.00 -16.36
N GLN A 10 -1.53 5.39 -17.29
CA GLN A 10 -0.97 4.92 -18.56
C GLN A 10 -0.46 6.07 -19.44
N LEU A 11 -1.16 7.19 -19.50
CA LEU A 11 -0.72 8.37 -20.23
C LEU A 11 0.56 8.97 -19.65
N TRP A 12 0.66 9.07 -18.33
CA TRP A 12 1.89 9.53 -17.67
C TRP A 12 3.05 8.58 -17.93
N HIS A 13 2.82 7.28 -17.82
CA HIS A 13 3.84 6.28 -18.11
C HIS A 13 4.29 6.36 -19.57
N ALA A 14 3.36 6.44 -20.51
CA ALA A 14 3.67 6.60 -21.94
C ALA A 14 4.49 7.87 -22.20
N LEU A 15 4.13 9.00 -21.59
CA LEU A 15 4.83 10.27 -21.73
C LEU A 15 6.27 10.18 -21.22
N ILE A 16 6.45 9.67 -20.01
CA ILE A 16 7.79 9.54 -19.40
C ILE A 16 8.65 8.58 -20.23
N LEU A 17 8.12 7.42 -20.61
CA LEU A 17 8.83 6.43 -21.40
C LEU A 17 9.25 7.00 -22.76
N THR A 18 8.36 7.73 -23.42
CA THR A 18 8.66 8.41 -24.69
C THR A 18 9.78 9.43 -24.52
N LEU A 19 9.68 10.28 -23.50
CA LEU A 19 10.68 11.33 -23.24
C LEU A 19 12.07 10.73 -22.97
N VAL A 20 12.13 9.68 -22.14
CA VAL A 20 13.40 8.99 -21.82
C VAL A 20 14.00 8.34 -23.06
N LEU A 21 13.20 7.61 -23.85
CA LEU A 21 13.70 6.94 -25.06
C LEU A 21 14.14 7.92 -26.14
N VAL A 22 13.42 9.01 -26.33
CA VAL A 22 13.81 10.07 -27.28
C VAL A 22 15.10 10.74 -26.82
N ALA A 23 15.20 11.13 -25.55
CA ALA A 23 16.41 11.77 -25.03
C ALA A 23 17.64 10.85 -25.15
N LEU A 24 17.48 9.57 -24.79
CA LEU A 24 18.54 8.57 -24.92
C LEU A 24 18.93 8.34 -26.39
N GLY A 25 17.95 8.21 -27.29
CA GLY A 25 18.18 8.03 -28.72
C GLY A 25 18.93 9.20 -29.37
N VAL A 26 18.55 10.44 -29.01
CA VAL A 26 19.24 11.64 -29.48
C VAL A 26 20.67 11.69 -28.93
N ALA A 27 20.85 11.49 -27.62
CA ALA A 27 22.17 11.51 -26.99
C ALA A 27 23.12 10.47 -27.61
N LEU A 28 22.65 9.23 -27.78
CA LEU A 28 23.41 8.14 -28.37
C LEU A 28 23.72 8.43 -29.85
N GLY A 29 22.74 8.94 -30.61
CA GLY A 29 22.91 9.32 -32.01
C GLY A 29 23.98 10.40 -32.20
N VAL A 30 23.97 11.44 -31.36
CA VAL A 30 24.98 12.50 -31.37
C VAL A 30 26.35 11.95 -31.01
N GLN A 31 26.44 11.09 -30.00
CA GLN A 31 27.69 10.51 -29.54
C GLN A 31 28.30 9.60 -30.60
N ILE A 32 27.55 8.69 -31.21
CA ILE A 32 28.01 7.80 -32.29
C ILE A 32 28.48 8.61 -33.50
N ARG A 33 27.67 9.64 -33.89
CA ARG A 33 28.05 10.50 -35.02
C ARG A 33 29.38 11.23 -34.79
N ARG A 34 29.57 11.79 -33.57
CA ARG A 34 30.85 12.45 -33.21
C ARG A 34 31.97 11.46 -33.27
N ALA A 35 31.88 10.29 -32.64
CA ALA A 35 32.93 9.29 -32.62
C ALA A 35 33.35 8.85 -34.04
N VAL A 36 32.39 8.65 -34.96
CA VAL A 36 32.65 8.29 -36.34
C VAL A 36 33.38 9.42 -37.09
N LEU A 37 32.97 10.69 -36.89
CA LEU A 37 33.64 11.82 -37.54
C LEU A 37 35.05 12.06 -37.00
N ASP A 38 35.22 11.95 -35.67
CA ASP A 38 36.53 12.10 -35.01
C ASP A 38 37.53 11.00 -35.49
N GLU A 39 37.05 9.77 -35.67
CA GLU A 39 37.88 8.66 -36.23
C GLU A 39 38.30 8.95 -37.68
N ILE A 40 37.39 9.47 -38.52
CA ILE A 40 37.66 9.86 -39.91
C ILE A 40 38.68 11.01 -39.93
N ASP A 41 38.45 12.04 -39.11
CA ASP A 41 39.31 13.23 -39.07
C ASP A 41 40.74 12.85 -38.60
N ALA A 42 40.84 11.99 -37.57
CA ALA A 42 42.15 11.48 -37.12
C ALA A 42 42.90 10.67 -38.20
N GLY A 43 42.15 9.86 -38.95
CA GLY A 43 42.73 9.08 -40.07
C GLY A 43 43.23 9.99 -41.19
N LEU A 44 42.45 10.97 -41.63
CA LEU A 44 42.84 11.92 -42.66
C LEU A 44 44.04 12.78 -42.25
N LEU A 45 44.09 13.20 -40.99
CA LEU A 45 45.20 13.97 -40.44
C LEU A 45 46.51 13.14 -40.41
N ALA A 46 46.42 11.85 -40.05
CA ALA A 46 47.56 10.97 -40.10
C ALA A 46 48.12 10.82 -41.53
N GLU A 47 47.27 10.62 -42.51
CA GLU A 47 47.63 10.55 -43.93
C GLU A 47 48.25 11.87 -44.44
N ALA A 48 47.67 13.02 -44.05
CA ALA A 48 48.20 14.34 -44.43
C ALA A 48 49.60 14.59 -43.82
N ARG A 49 49.82 14.18 -42.59
CA ARG A 49 51.16 14.29 -41.93
C ARG A 49 52.22 13.37 -42.54
N ILE A 50 51.84 12.20 -43.04
CA ILE A 50 52.75 11.33 -43.78
C ILE A 50 53.18 12.03 -45.05
N LEU A 51 52.26 12.64 -45.82
CA LEU A 51 52.55 13.44 -46.97
C LEU A 51 53.45 14.63 -46.64
N GLU A 52 53.14 15.39 -45.61
CA GLU A 52 53.96 16.50 -45.14
C GLU A 52 55.38 16.07 -44.84
N GLY A 53 55.55 14.92 -44.10
CA GLY A 53 56.84 14.36 -43.79
C GLY A 53 57.65 13.96 -45.05
N THR A 54 56.97 13.37 -46.04
CA THR A 54 57.61 13.04 -47.33
C THR A 54 58.03 14.27 -48.13
N LEU A 55 57.21 15.33 -48.09
CA LEU A 55 57.54 16.60 -48.74
C LEU A 55 58.72 17.35 -48.10
N ARG A 56 58.89 17.24 -46.78
CA ARG A 56 60.03 17.81 -46.06
C ARG A 56 61.35 17.16 -46.44
N ALA A 57 61.35 15.92 -46.92
CA ALA A 57 62.52 15.18 -47.37
C ALA A 57 62.94 15.58 -48.81
N VAL A 58 62.13 16.36 -49.55
CA VAL A 58 62.46 16.83 -50.89
C VAL A 58 63.38 18.07 -50.81
N PRO A 59 64.56 18.10 -51.50
CA PRO A 59 65.43 19.29 -51.50
C PRO A 59 64.74 20.51 -52.06
N HIS A 60 64.99 21.69 -51.46
CA HIS A 60 64.31 22.96 -51.86
C HIS A 60 64.74 23.50 -53.23
N GLU A 61 65.91 23.11 -53.68
CA GLU A 61 66.41 23.46 -55.05
C GLU A 61 65.66 22.61 -56.09
N ASP A 62 64.88 23.21 -56.96
CA ASP A 62 64.01 22.56 -57.96
C ASP A 62 62.81 21.75 -57.41
N PHE A 63 62.24 22.15 -56.27
CA PHE A 63 61.14 21.43 -55.59
C PHE A 63 59.99 21.10 -56.53
N GLU A 64 59.57 22.04 -57.39
CA GLU A 64 58.48 21.84 -58.34
C GLU A 64 58.80 20.79 -59.44
N ARG A 65 60.02 20.76 -59.97
CA ARG A 65 60.40 19.77 -60.96
C ARG A 65 60.60 18.38 -60.35
N GLN A 66 61.17 18.29 -59.15
CA GLN A 66 61.39 17.03 -58.46
C GLN A 66 60.02 16.42 -57.97
N MET A 67 59.04 17.21 -57.63
CA MET A 67 57.73 16.73 -57.17
C MET A 67 56.99 15.91 -58.23
N GLN A 68 57.19 16.21 -59.54
CA GLN A 68 56.60 15.41 -60.61
C GLN A 68 57.19 14.02 -60.75
N ALA A 69 58.46 13.82 -60.35
CA ALA A 69 59.19 12.55 -60.49
C ALA A 69 59.25 11.71 -59.20
N TYR A 70 58.90 12.26 -58.04
CA TYR A 70 59.05 11.59 -56.74
C TYR A 70 57.96 10.52 -56.55
N PRO A 71 58.31 9.24 -56.19
CA PRO A 71 57.30 8.20 -55.99
C PRO A 71 56.54 8.45 -54.65
N LEU A 72 55.41 9.14 -54.69
CA LEU A 72 54.51 9.27 -53.55
C LEU A 72 53.58 8.05 -53.52
N ASN A 73 53.85 7.11 -52.64
CA ASN A 73 53.08 5.88 -52.48
C ASN A 73 52.26 5.98 -51.20
N LEU A 74 51.00 6.32 -51.32
CA LEU A 74 50.04 6.26 -50.21
C LEU A 74 49.57 4.81 -50.04
N SER A 75 50.42 3.94 -49.55
CA SER A 75 49.92 2.69 -48.98
C SER A 75 49.39 2.97 -47.58
N PRO A 76 48.12 2.74 -47.31
CA PRO A 76 47.57 3.01 -46.00
C PRO A 76 48.37 2.18 -44.97
N PRO A 77 48.85 2.78 -43.87
CA PRO A 77 49.42 2.00 -42.78
C PRO A 77 48.34 1.02 -42.31
N ARG A 78 48.71 -0.26 -42.16
CA ARG A 78 47.82 -1.26 -41.55
C ARG A 78 47.59 -0.82 -40.10
N LEU A 79 46.51 -0.06 -39.86
CA LEU A 79 46.03 0.25 -38.51
C LEU A 79 45.66 -1.07 -37.85
N ALA A 80 46.42 -1.46 -36.85
CA ALA A 80 46.05 -2.56 -35.96
C ALA A 80 44.67 -2.22 -35.34
N PRO A 81 43.75 -3.18 -35.20
CA PRO A 81 42.46 -2.92 -34.66
C PRO A 81 42.58 -2.41 -33.20
N PRO A 82 41.84 -1.38 -32.79
CA PRO A 82 41.96 -0.75 -31.46
C PRO A 82 41.54 -1.63 -30.25
N PHE A 83 41.26 -2.91 -30.48
CA PHE A 83 40.86 -3.87 -29.43
C PHE A 83 41.75 -5.10 -29.30
N ALA A 84 43.05 -5.00 -29.60
CA ALA A 84 44.03 -6.07 -29.37
C ALA A 84 44.86 -5.86 -28.09
N GLU A 85 44.50 -4.94 -27.20
CA GLU A 85 45.11 -4.80 -25.89
C GLU A 85 44.28 -5.60 -24.86
N GLY A 86 44.78 -6.75 -24.45
CA GLY A 86 44.19 -7.50 -23.35
C GLY A 86 44.53 -8.97 -23.23
N ARG A 87 45.63 -9.43 -23.88
CA ARG A 87 46.19 -10.71 -23.47
C ARG A 87 47.50 -10.46 -22.73
N PRO A 88 47.57 -10.70 -21.42
CA PRO A 88 48.84 -10.60 -20.72
C PRO A 88 49.83 -11.63 -21.30
N PRO A 89 51.15 -11.32 -21.43
CA PRO A 89 52.14 -12.26 -21.88
C PRO A 89 52.22 -13.44 -20.91
N ASP A 90 52.20 -14.66 -21.45
CA ASP A 90 52.45 -15.88 -20.70
C ASP A 90 53.78 -15.73 -19.93
N ARG A 91 53.68 -15.59 -18.63
CA ARG A 91 54.84 -15.69 -17.74
C ARG A 91 55.31 -17.15 -17.78
N ALA A 92 56.39 -17.39 -18.49
CA ALA A 92 57.20 -18.57 -18.27
C ALA A 92 57.67 -18.56 -16.81
N GLY A 93 57.06 -19.40 -15.98
CA GLY A 93 57.49 -19.65 -14.61
C GLY A 93 58.72 -20.54 -14.61
N PRO A 94 59.73 -20.28 -13.76
CA PRO A 94 60.89 -21.12 -13.64
C PRO A 94 60.57 -22.50 -13.06
N GLY A 95 61.19 -23.58 -13.59
CA GLY A 95 60.95 -24.95 -13.17
C GLY A 95 61.15 -25.20 -11.67
N GLY A 96 60.13 -25.81 -11.07
CA GLY A 96 60.21 -26.36 -9.71
C GLY A 96 60.71 -27.79 -9.71
N PRO A 97 61.35 -28.25 -8.64
CA PRO A 97 62.02 -29.56 -8.54
C PRO A 97 61.00 -30.72 -8.42
N PRO A 98 61.43 -31.98 -8.73
CA PRO A 98 60.58 -33.16 -8.72
C PRO A 98 60.19 -33.54 -7.26
N GLY A 99 58.94 -33.51 -6.95
CA GLY A 99 58.40 -33.91 -5.64
C GLY A 99 57.95 -35.36 -5.60
N ALA A 100 58.24 -35.99 -4.50
CA ALA A 100 58.11 -37.40 -4.15
C ALA A 100 56.64 -37.90 -4.17
N GLY A 101 56.48 -39.19 -4.47
CA GLY A 101 55.24 -39.93 -4.57
C GLY A 101 54.44 -39.99 -3.25
N GLY A 102 53.15 -39.83 -3.37
CA GLY A 102 52.14 -40.10 -2.31
C GLY A 102 51.42 -41.44 -2.59
N PRO A 103 50.91 -42.10 -1.56
CA PRO A 103 50.40 -43.47 -1.64
C PRO A 103 49.00 -43.58 -2.30
N PRO A 104 48.63 -44.78 -2.83
CA PRO A 104 47.38 -45.00 -3.54
C PRO A 104 46.18 -45.13 -2.58
N GLY A 105 45.07 -44.47 -2.89
CA GLY A 105 43.79 -44.57 -2.20
C GLY A 105 42.97 -45.79 -2.66
N PRO A 106 42.06 -46.32 -1.80
CA PRO A 106 41.36 -47.58 -2.02
C PRO A 106 40.25 -47.48 -3.05
N GLY A 107 40.10 -48.60 -3.83
CA GLY A 107 39.17 -48.76 -4.94
C GLY A 107 37.68 -48.75 -4.52
N GLY A 108 36.84 -48.17 -5.37
CA GLY A 108 35.37 -48.27 -5.37
C GLY A 108 34.90 -49.39 -6.30
N PRO A 109 33.72 -49.98 -6.07
CA PRO A 109 33.24 -51.19 -6.75
C PRO A 109 32.74 -50.93 -8.19
N PRO A 110 32.76 -51.98 -9.06
CA PRO A 110 32.37 -51.87 -10.48
C PRO A 110 30.83 -51.85 -10.66
N GLY A 111 30.32 -50.98 -11.54
CA GLY A 111 28.93 -50.94 -11.99
C GLY A 111 28.67 -51.93 -13.15
N PRO A 112 27.43 -52.43 -13.31
CA PRO A 112 27.08 -53.49 -14.23
C PRO A 112 27.03 -53.04 -15.69
N GLY A 113 27.50 -53.95 -16.59
CA GLY A 113 27.62 -53.72 -18.03
C GLY A 113 26.30 -53.60 -18.78
N GLY A 114 26.28 -52.75 -19.81
CA GLY A 114 25.28 -52.65 -20.85
C GLY A 114 25.67 -53.43 -22.10
N PRO A 115 24.71 -53.93 -22.91
CA PRO A 115 24.93 -54.84 -24.00
C PRO A 115 25.56 -54.20 -25.25
N PRO A 116 26.24 -54.97 -26.12
CA PRO A 116 26.90 -54.49 -27.34
C PRO A 116 25.92 -54.26 -28.52
N GLY A 117 26.07 -53.10 -29.21
CA GLY A 117 25.37 -52.77 -30.44
C GLY A 117 26.07 -53.36 -31.69
N PRO A 118 25.32 -53.67 -32.75
CA PRO A 118 25.86 -54.39 -33.91
C PRO A 118 26.69 -53.51 -34.85
N GLY A 119 27.71 -54.11 -35.44
CA GLY A 119 28.72 -53.49 -36.33
C GLY A 119 28.14 -53.06 -37.69
N GLY A 120 28.60 -51.90 -38.16
CA GLY A 120 28.46 -51.42 -39.53
C GLY A 120 29.73 -51.62 -40.35
N PRO A 121 29.64 -51.81 -41.69
CA PRO A 121 30.73 -52.27 -42.53
C PRO A 121 31.83 -51.24 -42.84
N MET A 122 33.06 -51.75 -42.96
CA MET A 122 34.24 -51.03 -43.39
C MET A 122 34.17 -50.51 -44.85
N GLY A 123 34.41 -49.21 -45.07
CA GLY A 123 34.67 -48.61 -46.38
C GLY A 123 36.16 -48.43 -46.65
N PRO A 124 36.61 -48.43 -47.92
CA PRO A 124 38.03 -48.50 -48.31
C PRO A 124 38.77 -47.15 -48.07
N PRO A 125 40.08 -47.15 -47.93
CA PRO A 125 40.90 -45.98 -47.69
C PRO A 125 41.07 -45.12 -48.94
N GLY A 126 40.33 -44.00 -49.03
CA GLY A 126 40.50 -43.00 -50.08
C GLY A 126 41.51 -41.92 -49.67
N ALA A 127 42.51 -41.64 -50.48
CA ALA A 127 43.52 -40.62 -50.33
C ALA A 127 42.96 -39.21 -50.12
N ARG A 128 43.19 -38.64 -48.97
CA ARG A 128 42.89 -37.22 -48.70
C ARG A 128 43.96 -36.35 -49.41
N ARG A 129 43.57 -35.76 -50.53
CA ARG A 129 44.26 -34.59 -51.07
C ARG A 129 44.18 -33.49 -50.00
N ARG A 130 45.31 -32.99 -49.55
CA ARG A 130 45.45 -31.77 -48.78
C ARG A 130 44.94 -30.64 -49.66
N GLY A 131 43.72 -30.17 -49.38
CA GLY A 131 43.22 -28.90 -49.91
C GLY A 131 44.12 -27.77 -49.42
N ALA A 132 44.63 -26.97 -50.37
CA ALA A 132 45.30 -25.70 -50.06
C ALA A 132 44.45 -24.87 -49.15
N PRO A 133 45.04 -24.05 -48.25
CA PRO A 133 44.25 -23.14 -47.42
C PRO A 133 43.41 -22.22 -48.36
N GLN A 134 42.10 -22.34 -48.33
CA GLN A 134 41.24 -21.37 -48.96
C GLN A 134 41.55 -20.03 -48.30
N ASP A 135 42.14 -19.16 -49.11
CA ASP A 135 42.33 -17.74 -48.87
C ASP A 135 40.93 -17.20 -48.48
N ARG A 136 40.70 -17.05 -47.18
CA ARG A 136 39.51 -16.35 -46.70
C ARG A 136 39.66 -14.95 -47.23
N ARG A 137 39.07 -14.68 -48.39
CA ARG A 137 38.90 -13.33 -48.88
C ARG A 137 38.35 -12.53 -47.76
N ASP A 138 39.16 -11.55 -47.35
CA ASP A 138 38.82 -10.58 -46.32
C ASP A 138 37.59 -9.79 -46.84
N ASP A 139 36.38 -10.26 -46.49
CA ASP A 139 35.11 -9.67 -46.88
C ASP A 139 34.86 -8.32 -46.15
N ARG A 140 35.93 -7.74 -45.63
CA ARG A 140 35.85 -6.37 -45.12
C ARG A 140 35.67 -5.46 -46.31
N PRO A 141 34.57 -4.70 -46.36
CA PRO A 141 34.36 -3.75 -47.42
C PRO A 141 35.53 -2.78 -47.42
N ARG A 142 36.26 -2.78 -48.56
CA ARG A 142 37.43 -1.90 -48.78
C ARG A 142 36.97 -0.49 -48.51
N GLN A 143 37.62 0.20 -47.59
CA GLN A 143 37.40 1.63 -47.39
C GLN A 143 37.77 2.33 -48.70
N PRO A 144 36.99 3.31 -49.17
CA PRO A 144 37.36 4.07 -50.37
C PRO A 144 38.77 4.62 -50.19
N ALA A 145 39.57 4.48 -51.21
CA ALA A 145 40.93 4.96 -51.18
C ALA A 145 40.96 6.48 -50.98
N PRO A 146 41.85 7.00 -50.13
CA PRO A 146 42.01 8.42 -49.97
C PRO A 146 42.53 9.04 -51.27
N TYR A 147 42.07 10.25 -51.55
CA TYR A 147 42.65 11.08 -52.59
C TYR A 147 43.48 12.21 -51.99
N PHE A 148 44.43 12.74 -52.71
CA PHE A 148 45.20 13.90 -52.26
C PHE A 148 45.50 14.85 -53.40
N ALA A 149 45.69 16.12 -53.07
CA ALA A 149 46.18 17.16 -53.96
C ALA A 149 47.20 18.02 -53.22
N ILE A 150 48.24 18.42 -53.90
CA ILE A 150 49.32 19.29 -53.39
C ILE A 150 49.37 20.50 -54.31
N PHE A 151 49.18 21.69 -53.72
CA PHE A 151 49.25 22.94 -54.43
C PHE A 151 50.50 23.73 -54.01
N ALA A 152 51.10 24.47 -54.95
CA ALA A 152 52.13 25.44 -54.67
C ALA A 152 51.57 26.71 -54.03
N SER A 153 52.44 27.62 -53.57
CA SER A 153 52.05 28.89 -52.95
C SER A 153 51.27 29.84 -53.87
N ASP A 154 51.39 29.68 -55.19
CA ASP A 154 50.67 30.42 -56.20
C ASP A 154 49.31 29.77 -56.63
N GLY A 155 48.96 28.63 -56.02
CA GLY A 155 47.74 27.87 -56.32
C GLY A 155 47.84 26.90 -57.48
N VAL A 156 49.02 26.70 -58.03
CA VAL A 156 49.24 25.74 -59.10
C VAL A 156 49.23 24.31 -58.50
N LEU A 157 48.46 23.41 -59.12
CA LEU A 157 48.42 21.99 -58.71
C LEU A 157 49.77 21.34 -59.09
N LEU A 158 50.55 20.96 -58.05
CA LEU A 158 51.83 20.30 -58.25
C LEU A 158 51.65 18.79 -58.46
N ARG A 159 50.73 18.19 -57.74
CA ARG A 159 50.46 16.76 -57.82
C ARG A 159 49.11 16.37 -57.27
N GLU A 160 48.50 15.37 -57.86
CA GLU A 160 47.27 14.73 -57.38
C GLU A 160 47.41 13.21 -57.35
N GLY A 161 46.62 12.55 -56.55
CA GLY A 161 46.52 11.10 -56.48
C GLY A 161 45.15 10.66 -55.99
N GLY A 162 44.67 9.52 -56.51
CA GLY A 162 43.32 9.07 -56.29
C GLY A 162 42.28 9.78 -57.16
N GLU A 163 40.97 9.64 -56.83
CA GLU A 163 39.90 10.29 -57.57
C GLU A 163 39.67 11.71 -57.04
N TYR A 164 40.70 12.57 -57.20
CA TYR A 164 40.56 13.99 -56.87
C TYR A 164 39.67 14.72 -57.91
N GLN A 165 38.59 15.32 -57.45
CA GLN A 165 37.75 16.20 -58.28
C GLN A 165 37.88 17.65 -57.79
N THR A 166 38.37 18.51 -58.64
CA THR A 166 38.65 19.91 -58.36
C THR A 166 37.51 20.66 -57.69
N GLY A 167 37.73 21.12 -56.47
CA GLY A 167 36.81 21.95 -55.71
C GLY A 167 37.49 22.93 -54.75
N VAL A 168 38.83 22.91 -54.70
CA VAL A 168 39.61 23.86 -53.91
C VAL A 168 39.98 25.05 -54.78
N THR A 169 39.34 26.20 -54.51
CA THR A 169 39.77 27.48 -55.09
C THR A 169 40.84 28.06 -54.19
N TRP A 170 42.07 28.22 -54.80
CA TRP A 170 43.15 28.97 -54.18
C TRP A 170 42.74 30.43 -54.00
N GLY A 171 42.82 30.97 -52.77
CA GLY A 171 42.50 32.38 -52.50
C GLY A 171 41.86 32.63 -51.14
N GLU A 172 41.40 31.62 -50.47
CA GLU A 172 40.92 31.74 -49.11
C GLU A 172 42.09 31.57 -48.12
N THR A 173 42.14 32.38 -47.05
CA THR A 173 43.11 32.26 -45.98
C THR A 173 42.82 30.97 -45.22
N VAL A 174 43.55 29.89 -45.62
CA VAL A 174 43.40 28.58 -44.96
C VAL A 174 44.15 28.60 -43.63
N ALA A 175 43.49 28.23 -42.55
CA ALA A 175 44.12 28.03 -41.26
C ALA A 175 45.23 26.95 -41.38
N PRO A 176 46.22 26.89 -40.48
CA PRO A 176 47.29 25.89 -40.52
C PRO A 176 46.81 24.43 -40.60
N LEU A 177 45.61 24.17 -40.11
CA LEU A 177 44.88 22.92 -40.21
C LEU A 177 43.39 23.21 -40.25
N GLU A 178 42.69 22.74 -41.29
CA GLU A 178 41.26 22.88 -41.42
C GLU A 178 40.63 21.57 -41.91
N PHE A 179 39.47 21.21 -41.30
CA PHE A 179 38.65 20.10 -41.79
C PHE A 179 37.43 20.60 -42.52
N ARG A 180 37.21 20.14 -43.76
CA ARG A 180 36.09 20.57 -44.59
C ARG A 180 35.24 19.36 -44.98
N GLY A 181 33.93 19.54 -44.97
CA GLY A 181 32.96 18.55 -45.46
C GLY A 181 32.34 19.05 -46.76
N LEU A 182 32.46 18.34 -47.86
CA LEU A 182 31.90 18.65 -49.18
C LEU A 182 31.18 17.41 -49.72
N ASP A 183 29.88 17.51 -50.02
CA ASP A 183 29.09 16.52 -50.78
C ASP A 183 29.35 15.05 -50.45
N GLY A 184 29.42 14.71 -49.14
CA GLY A 184 29.70 13.35 -48.70
C GLY A 184 31.18 12.97 -48.73
N ARG A 185 32.06 13.92 -48.88
CA ARG A 185 33.52 13.81 -48.72
C ARG A 185 33.94 14.55 -47.46
N ARG A 186 35.00 14.09 -46.85
CA ARG A 186 35.67 14.76 -45.73
C ARG A 186 37.11 15.03 -46.15
N GLU A 187 37.55 16.25 -45.98
CA GLU A 187 38.85 16.71 -46.36
C GLU A 187 39.57 17.35 -45.19
N VAL A 188 40.89 17.17 -45.16
CA VAL A 188 41.79 17.91 -44.26
C VAL A 188 42.74 18.74 -45.13
N LEU A 189 42.86 20.00 -44.84
CA LEU A 189 43.75 20.95 -45.45
C LEU A 189 44.88 21.22 -44.47
N LEU A 190 46.12 20.96 -44.89
CA LEU A 190 47.31 21.14 -44.05
C LEU A 190 48.35 21.99 -44.81
N ARG A 191 48.91 23.01 -44.19
CA ARG A 191 50.07 23.72 -44.74
C ARG A 191 51.32 22.86 -44.64
N GLY A 192 51.91 22.59 -45.78
CA GLY A 192 53.16 21.84 -45.91
C GLY A 192 54.39 22.75 -45.96
N PRO A 193 55.60 22.12 -46.20
CA PRO A 193 56.85 22.88 -46.40
C PRO A 193 56.77 23.75 -47.67
N VAL A 194 57.56 24.83 -47.72
CA VAL A 194 57.63 25.75 -48.86
C VAL A 194 56.26 26.35 -49.22
N GLU A 195 55.46 26.68 -48.20
CA GLU A 195 54.11 27.24 -48.31
C GLU A 195 53.14 26.43 -49.21
N THR A 196 53.37 25.13 -49.36
CA THR A 196 52.45 24.28 -50.12
C THR A 196 51.19 23.99 -49.32
N LEU A 197 50.06 23.77 -50.02
CA LEU A 197 48.81 23.32 -49.43
C LEU A 197 48.59 21.83 -49.74
N ILE A 198 48.52 21.02 -48.71
CA ILE A 198 48.24 19.59 -48.82
C ILE A 198 46.76 19.41 -48.52
N VAL A 199 46.02 18.84 -49.47
CA VAL A 199 44.62 18.43 -49.29
C VAL A 199 44.59 16.90 -49.31
N VAL A 200 44.03 16.33 -48.28
CA VAL A 200 43.77 14.87 -48.22
C VAL A 200 42.29 14.68 -47.92
N GLY A 201 41.63 13.87 -48.73
CA GLY A 201 40.20 13.64 -48.58
C GLY A 201 39.83 12.18 -48.81
N ARG A 202 38.60 11.88 -48.37
CA ARG A 202 38.04 10.53 -48.53
C ARG A 202 36.51 10.65 -48.70
N ASP A 203 35.92 9.75 -49.51
CA ASP A 203 34.47 9.59 -49.57
C ASP A 203 33.96 8.92 -48.26
N VAL A 204 33.12 9.64 -47.54
CA VAL A 204 32.54 9.17 -46.25
C VAL A 204 31.09 8.72 -46.39
N ARG A 205 30.51 8.71 -47.59
CA ARG A 205 29.14 8.24 -47.84
C ARG A 205 28.93 6.82 -47.31
N PRO A 206 29.83 5.84 -47.57
CA PRO A 206 29.63 4.48 -47.05
C PRO A 206 29.62 4.41 -45.53
N GLN A 207 30.38 5.25 -44.83
CA GLN A 207 30.40 5.31 -43.37
C GLN A 207 29.12 5.96 -42.84
N LEU A 208 28.67 7.03 -43.47
CA LEU A 208 27.41 7.69 -43.13
C LEU A 208 26.19 6.79 -43.37
N ASP A 209 26.16 6.03 -44.45
CA ASP A 209 25.08 5.06 -44.72
C ASP A 209 25.05 3.92 -43.71
N ARG A 210 26.20 3.40 -43.27
CA ARG A 210 26.28 2.44 -42.17
C ARG A 210 25.80 3.05 -40.89
N LEU A 211 26.16 4.31 -40.60
CA LEU A 211 25.66 5.03 -39.42
C LEU A 211 24.16 5.14 -39.45
N ARG A 212 23.58 5.59 -40.60
CA ARG A 212 22.13 5.65 -40.79
C ARG A 212 21.45 4.30 -40.56
N ALA A 213 21.98 3.24 -41.17
CA ALA A 213 21.46 1.88 -40.97
C ALA A 213 21.48 1.44 -39.49
N THR A 214 22.56 1.77 -38.78
CA THR A 214 22.70 1.47 -37.36
C THR A 214 21.68 2.25 -36.51
N LEU A 215 21.55 3.54 -36.77
CA LEU A 215 20.57 4.39 -36.10
C LEU A 215 19.12 3.93 -36.37
N THR A 216 18.81 3.50 -37.61
CA THR A 216 17.51 2.95 -37.96
C THR A 216 17.22 1.65 -37.18
N ARG A 217 18.20 0.74 -37.10
CA ARG A 217 18.07 -0.51 -36.30
C ARG A 217 17.84 -0.20 -34.83
N LEU A 218 18.58 0.74 -34.26
CA LEU A 218 18.40 1.19 -32.88
C LEU A 218 17.01 1.82 -32.67
N GLY A 219 16.52 2.61 -33.65
CA GLY A 219 15.18 3.17 -33.63
C GLY A 219 14.08 2.11 -33.61
N VAL A 220 14.21 1.06 -34.44
CA VAL A 220 13.26 -0.06 -34.48
C VAL A 220 13.25 -0.82 -33.15
N LEU A 221 14.45 -1.11 -32.58
CA LEU A 221 14.57 -1.74 -31.27
C LEU A 221 13.96 -0.87 -30.17
N GLY A 222 14.24 0.43 -30.17
CA GLY A 222 13.67 1.39 -29.23
C GLY A 222 12.14 1.43 -29.30
N PHE A 223 11.58 1.42 -30.51
CA PHE A 223 10.13 1.36 -30.72
C PHE A 223 9.52 0.04 -30.20
N GLY A 224 10.21 -1.08 -30.40
CA GLY A 224 9.80 -2.38 -29.84
C GLY A 224 9.76 -2.36 -28.31
N ILE A 225 10.82 -1.85 -27.66
CA ILE A 225 10.88 -1.69 -26.20
C ILE A 225 9.77 -0.76 -25.71
N TRP A 226 9.53 0.35 -26.42
CA TRP A 226 8.44 1.29 -26.10
C TRP A 226 7.08 0.60 -26.14
N GLY A 227 6.79 -0.17 -27.20
CA GLY A 227 5.54 -0.92 -27.33
C GLY A 227 5.35 -1.96 -26.22
N LEU A 228 6.40 -2.74 -25.91
CA LEU A 228 6.37 -3.70 -24.80
C LEU A 228 6.15 -3.01 -23.44
N GLY A 229 6.78 -1.87 -23.22
CA GLY A 229 6.58 -1.05 -22.01
C GLY A 229 5.14 -0.57 -21.87
N LEU A 230 4.50 -0.14 -22.95
CA LEU A 230 3.09 0.28 -22.93
C LEU A 230 2.15 -0.89 -22.61
N VAL A 231 2.35 -2.05 -23.24
CA VAL A 231 1.53 -3.25 -23.00
C VAL A 231 1.72 -3.74 -21.56
N GLY A 232 2.97 -3.85 -21.09
CA GLY A 232 3.28 -4.24 -19.72
C GLY A 232 2.70 -3.29 -18.68
N GLY A 233 2.85 -1.98 -18.91
CA GLY A 233 2.27 -0.95 -18.06
C GLY A 233 0.75 -1.00 -17.99
N TRP A 234 0.08 -1.25 -19.11
CA TRP A 234 -1.38 -1.44 -19.17
C TRP A 234 -1.84 -2.66 -18.36
N TRP A 235 -1.14 -3.79 -18.52
CA TRP A 235 -1.43 -5.01 -17.79
C TRP A 235 -1.23 -4.83 -16.28
N LEU A 236 -0.08 -4.25 -15.88
CA LEU A 236 0.26 -4.02 -14.48
C LEU A 236 -0.70 -3.04 -13.80
N ALA A 237 -1.02 -1.92 -14.46
CA ALA A 237 -2.00 -0.95 -13.95
C ALA A 237 -3.39 -1.57 -13.79
N GLY A 238 -3.79 -2.47 -14.71
CA GLY A 238 -5.04 -3.21 -14.60
C GLY A 238 -5.08 -4.09 -13.35
N LYS A 239 -4.03 -4.88 -13.14
CA LYS A 239 -3.91 -5.80 -11.99
C LYS A 239 -3.83 -5.06 -10.65
N ALA A 240 -3.17 -3.89 -10.61
CA ALA A 240 -3.07 -3.10 -9.39
C ALA A 240 -4.39 -2.40 -9.00
N ILE A 241 -5.24 -2.03 -9.97
CA ILE A 241 -6.48 -1.30 -9.72
C ILE A 241 -7.68 -2.22 -9.50
N GLU A 242 -7.65 -3.45 -10.03
CA GLU A 242 -8.76 -4.41 -9.93
C GLU A 242 -9.24 -4.66 -8.48
N PRO A 243 -8.36 -4.87 -7.48
CA PRO A 243 -8.77 -5.08 -6.09
C PRO A 243 -9.52 -3.88 -5.51
N ILE A 244 -9.11 -2.65 -5.86
CA ILE A 244 -9.78 -1.41 -5.42
C ILE A 244 -11.22 -1.38 -5.96
N GLY A 245 -11.40 -1.81 -7.21
CA GLY A 245 -12.73 -1.92 -7.81
C GLY A 245 -13.62 -2.93 -7.07
N ARG A 246 -13.08 -4.06 -6.62
CA ARG A 246 -13.81 -5.07 -5.83
C ARG A 246 -14.20 -4.51 -4.46
N ILE A 247 -13.26 -3.87 -3.73
CA ILE A 247 -13.55 -3.24 -2.42
C ILE A 247 -14.68 -2.21 -2.57
N SER A 248 -14.56 -1.32 -3.56
CA SER A 248 -15.57 -0.29 -3.83
C SER A 248 -16.92 -0.89 -4.23
N GLY A 249 -16.91 -1.96 -5.05
CA GLY A 249 -18.11 -2.70 -5.45
C GLY A 249 -18.82 -3.29 -4.24
N THR A 250 -18.14 -4.09 -3.42
CA THR A 250 -18.72 -4.67 -2.20
C THR A 250 -19.25 -3.57 -1.28
N ALA A 251 -18.46 -2.52 -1.02
CA ALA A 251 -18.89 -1.42 -0.15
C ALA A 251 -20.14 -0.70 -0.67
N SER A 252 -20.32 -0.56 -1.99
CA SER A 252 -21.49 0.10 -2.58
C SER A 252 -22.76 -0.78 -2.57
N HIS A 253 -22.63 -2.10 -2.43
CA HIS A 253 -23.73 -3.03 -2.32
C HIS A 253 -24.21 -3.27 -0.89
N ILE A 254 -23.42 -2.85 0.09
CA ILE A 254 -23.79 -3.01 1.49
C ILE A 254 -24.95 -2.07 1.84
N THR A 255 -26.02 -2.66 2.34
CA THR A 255 -27.24 -1.99 2.79
C THR A 255 -27.64 -2.54 4.16
N ALA A 256 -28.64 -1.94 4.79
CA ALA A 256 -29.19 -2.43 6.06
C ALA A 256 -29.68 -3.91 5.98
N ALA A 257 -30.03 -4.39 4.78
CA ALA A 257 -30.53 -5.76 4.59
C ALA A 257 -29.40 -6.81 4.47
N ASN A 258 -28.18 -6.42 4.15
CA ASN A 258 -27.03 -7.32 3.91
C ASN A 258 -25.74 -6.88 4.59
N LEU A 259 -25.85 -6.25 5.77
CA LEU A 259 -24.69 -5.80 6.57
C LEU A 259 -23.70 -6.92 6.95
N GLY A 260 -24.08 -8.18 6.80
CA GLY A 260 -23.20 -9.33 7.03
C GLY A 260 -22.18 -9.60 5.90
N GLU A 261 -22.28 -8.91 4.77
CA GLU A 261 -21.34 -9.03 3.66
C GLU A 261 -19.98 -8.45 4.05
N ARG A 262 -18.89 -9.13 3.65
CA ARG A 262 -17.53 -8.70 3.99
C ARG A 262 -16.69 -8.63 2.73
N VAL A 263 -15.71 -7.72 2.75
CA VAL A 263 -14.67 -7.66 1.73
C VAL A 263 -13.68 -8.81 1.98
N ASP A 264 -13.55 -9.71 0.99
CA ASP A 264 -12.56 -10.78 1.05
C ASP A 264 -11.16 -10.20 0.77
N PRO A 265 -10.22 -10.25 1.73
CA PRO A 265 -8.85 -9.78 1.53
C PRO A 265 -8.05 -10.65 0.56
N GLY A 266 -8.44 -11.90 0.29
CA GLY A 266 -7.87 -12.82 -0.68
C GLY A 266 -6.36 -12.71 -0.89
N THR A 267 -5.92 -12.56 -2.15
CA THR A 267 -4.52 -12.39 -2.58
C THR A 267 -4.12 -10.91 -2.72
N MET A 268 -4.73 -10.01 -1.94
CA MET A 268 -4.41 -8.58 -1.99
C MET A 268 -3.04 -8.27 -1.41
N ASP A 269 -2.41 -7.21 -1.92
CA ASP A 269 -1.19 -6.64 -1.35
C ASP A 269 -1.42 -6.17 0.10
N GLN A 270 -0.34 -6.04 0.87
CA GLN A 270 -0.40 -5.76 2.31
C GLN A 270 -1.22 -4.50 2.64
N GLU A 271 -1.07 -3.44 1.87
CA GLU A 271 -1.76 -2.16 2.05
C GLU A 271 -3.28 -2.30 1.84
N LEU A 272 -3.69 -3.01 0.78
CA LEU A 272 -5.10 -3.25 0.47
C LEU A 272 -5.74 -4.24 1.46
N ARG A 273 -4.97 -5.19 1.97
CA ARG A 273 -5.41 -6.12 3.02
C ARG A 273 -5.70 -5.36 4.32
N SER A 274 -4.81 -4.45 4.73
CA SER A 274 -5.02 -3.60 5.91
C SER A 274 -6.27 -2.74 5.76
N LEU A 275 -6.47 -2.14 4.57
CA LEU A 275 -7.69 -1.37 4.27
C LEU A 275 -8.95 -2.23 4.36
N SER A 276 -8.94 -3.44 3.79
CA SER A 276 -10.06 -4.39 3.84
C SER A 276 -10.38 -4.80 5.27
N GLN A 277 -9.37 -5.06 6.09
CA GLN A 277 -9.55 -5.39 7.52
C GLN A 277 -10.16 -4.23 8.30
N THR A 278 -9.69 -3.00 8.07
CA THR A 278 -10.25 -1.80 8.72
C THR A 278 -11.71 -1.59 8.32
N LEU A 279 -12.03 -1.76 7.02
CA LEU A 279 -13.39 -1.68 6.53
C LEU A 279 -14.29 -2.76 7.14
N ASN A 280 -13.83 -4.02 7.18
CA ASN A 280 -14.58 -5.11 7.80
C ASN A 280 -14.83 -4.86 9.28
N SER A 281 -13.83 -4.36 10.04
CA SER A 281 -14.00 -3.97 11.44
C SER A 281 -15.05 -2.85 11.63
N MET A 282 -15.09 -1.89 10.71
CA MET A 282 -16.12 -0.86 10.71
C MET A 282 -17.51 -1.45 10.43
N LEU A 283 -17.60 -2.39 9.48
CA LEU A 283 -18.84 -3.10 9.15
C LEU A 283 -19.33 -3.96 10.32
N ASP A 284 -18.42 -4.62 11.06
CA ASP A 284 -18.77 -5.38 12.27
C ASP A 284 -19.43 -4.47 13.31
N ARG A 285 -18.82 -3.32 13.58
CA ARG A 285 -19.40 -2.33 14.53
C ARG A 285 -20.75 -1.79 14.06
N LEU A 286 -20.90 -1.55 12.76
CA LEU A 286 -22.16 -1.07 12.19
C LEU A 286 -23.25 -2.14 12.28
N GLN A 287 -22.92 -3.40 11.98
CA GLN A 287 -23.83 -4.53 12.10
C GLN A 287 -24.29 -4.71 13.55
N ASP A 288 -23.36 -4.73 14.51
CA ASP A 288 -23.68 -4.85 15.94
C ASP A 288 -24.61 -3.72 16.40
N SER A 289 -24.34 -2.48 15.96
CA SER A 289 -25.20 -1.33 16.29
C SER A 289 -26.58 -1.48 15.69
N PHE A 290 -26.67 -1.90 14.43
CA PHE A 290 -27.96 -2.09 13.75
C PHE A 290 -28.78 -3.23 14.36
N GLU A 291 -28.14 -4.34 14.72
CA GLU A 291 -28.80 -5.46 15.41
C GLU A 291 -29.34 -5.04 16.78
N LYS A 292 -28.52 -4.29 17.56
CA LYS A 292 -28.96 -3.71 18.84
C LYS A 292 -30.14 -2.77 18.65
N GLN A 293 -30.12 -1.90 17.64
CA GLN A 293 -31.20 -0.97 17.34
C GLN A 293 -32.50 -1.69 16.92
N THR A 294 -32.37 -2.72 16.08
CA THR A 294 -33.51 -3.51 15.62
C THR A 294 -34.16 -4.27 16.78
N ARG A 295 -33.36 -4.91 17.61
CA ARG A 295 -33.82 -5.61 18.81
C ARG A 295 -34.49 -4.65 19.78
N PHE A 296 -33.89 -3.49 20.03
CA PHE A 296 -34.46 -2.45 20.87
C PHE A 296 -35.86 -2.02 20.38
N THR A 297 -36.03 -1.77 19.10
CA THR A 297 -37.32 -1.35 18.51
C THR A 297 -38.36 -2.46 18.62
N ALA A 298 -37.98 -3.71 18.38
CA ALA A 298 -38.87 -4.86 18.51
C ALA A 298 -39.34 -5.05 19.96
N ASP A 299 -38.39 -5.04 20.92
CA ASP A 299 -38.66 -5.24 22.33
C ASP A 299 -39.54 -4.09 22.88
N ALA A 300 -39.24 -2.82 22.53
CA ALA A 300 -40.06 -1.67 22.90
C ALA A 300 -41.48 -1.81 22.38
N SER A 301 -41.67 -2.25 21.14
CA SER A 301 -42.97 -2.47 20.54
C SER A 301 -43.76 -3.55 21.27
N HIS A 302 -43.10 -4.64 21.66
CA HIS A 302 -43.73 -5.72 22.42
C HIS A 302 -44.13 -5.28 23.84
N GLU A 303 -43.26 -4.58 24.56
CA GLU A 303 -43.52 -4.13 25.94
C GLU A 303 -44.55 -3.01 26.01
N LEU A 304 -44.71 -2.19 24.96
CA LEU A 304 -45.79 -1.18 24.87
C LEU A 304 -47.13 -1.80 24.48
N ARG A 305 -47.14 -2.86 23.64
CA ARG A 305 -48.39 -3.50 23.19
C ARG A 305 -49.17 -4.13 24.36
N THR A 306 -48.45 -4.78 25.28
CA THR A 306 -49.05 -5.51 26.40
C THR A 306 -49.92 -4.60 27.31
N PRO A 307 -49.41 -3.49 27.89
CA PRO A 307 -50.24 -2.60 28.73
C PRO A 307 -51.34 -1.93 27.93
N LEU A 308 -51.12 -1.62 26.64
CA LEU A 308 -52.15 -1.07 25.78
C LEU A 308 -53.30 -2.05 25.59
N ALA A 309 -53.01 -3.33 25.33
CA ALA A 309 -54.04 -4.38 25.23
C ALA A 309 -54.85 -4.51 26.52
N VAL A 310 -54.18 -4.45 27.70
CA VAL A 310 -54.86 -4.46 29.01
C VAL A 310 -55.85 -3.29 29.12
N ILE A 311 -55.42 -2.08 28.76
CA ILE A 311 -56.30 -0.90 28.81
C ILE A 311 -57.53 -1.10 27.89
N LEU A 312 -57.28 -1.47 26.63
CA LEU A 312 -58.34 -1.66 25.66
C LEU A 312 -59.37 -2.73 26.10
N THR A 313 -58.87 -3.91 26.54
CA THR A 313 -59.71 -5.00 27.00
C THR A 313 -60.58 -4.60 28.21
N HIS A 314 -59.97 -3.89 29.17
CA HIS A 314 -60.71 -3.42 30.35
C HIS A 314 -61.72 -2.32 30.01
N CYS A 315 -61.42 -1.43 29.08
CA CYS A 315 -62.37 -0.45 28.57
C CYS A 315 -63.53 -1.11 27.82
N GLU A 316 -63.24 -2.07 26.91
CA GLU A 316 -64.28 -2.85 26.22
C GLU A 316 -65.19 -3.61 27.20
N LEU A 317 -64.58 -4.26 28.20
CA LEU A 317 -65.30 -4.97 29.24
C LEU A 317 -66.20 -4.03 30.08
N ALA A 318 -65.72 -2.82 30.37
CA ALA A 318 -66.51 -1.80 31.08
C ALA A 318 -67.71 -1.33 30.25
N LEU A 319 -67.59 -1.21 28.94
CA LEU A 319 -68.60 -0.74 28.01
C LEU A 319 -69.56 -1.84 27.54
N SER A 320 -69.23 -3.13 27.68
CA SER A 320 -70.02 -4.27 27.17
C SER A 320 -71.33 -4.50 27.91
N ARG A 321 -71.46 -4.06 29.19
CA ARG A 321 -72.68 -4.19 30.01
C ARG A 321 -72.70 -3.14 31.14
N PRO A 322 -73.85 -2.82 31.71
CA PRO A 322 -73.92 -1.99 32.91
C PRO A 322 -73.13 -2.56 34.07
N ARG A 323 -72.33 -1.71 34.74
CA ARG A 323 -71.41 -2.09 35.84
C ARG A 323 -71.76 -1.31 37.11
N THR A 324 -71.44 -1.89 38.23
CA THR A 324 -71.52 -1.16 39.51
C THR A 324 -70.38 -0.12 39.61
N ALA A 325 -70.60 0.89 40.46
CA ALA A 325 -69.55 1.92 40.68
C ALA A 325 -68.21 1.30 41.16
N GLU A 326 -68.29 0.25 41.98
CA GLU A 326 -67.05 -0.45 42.46
C GLU A 326 -66.33 -1.23 41.36
N GLU A 327 -67.08 -1.91 40.47
CA GLU A 327 -66.50 -2.58 39.30
C GLU A 327 -65.82 -1.57 38.36
N LEU A 328 -66.46 -0.39 38.13
CA LEU A 328 -65.86 0.66 37.32
C LEU A 328 -64.60 1.25 37.94
N LYS A 329 -64.59 1.46 39.27
CA LYS A 329 -63.46 1.95 40.04
C LYS A 329 -62.30 0.97 39.94
N GLN A 330 -62.51 -0.36 40.05
CA GLN A 330 -61.50 -1.39 39.85
C GLN A 330 -60.96 -1.39 38.43
N THR A 331 -61.86 -1.26 37.43
CA THR A 331 -61.43 -1.20 36.02
C THR A 331 -60.60 0.04 35.74
N VAL A 332 -61.00 1.22 36.22
CA VAL A 332 -60.22 2.46 36.10
C VAL A 332 -58.82 2.29 36.77
N GLY A 333 -58.78 1.66 37.96
CA GLY A 333 -57.56 1.40 38.68
C GLY A 333 -56.60 0.47 37.90
N VAL A 334 -57.13 -0.54 37.17
CA VAL A 334 -56.30 -1.38 36.29
C VAL A 334 -55.79 -0.57 35.12
N CYS A 335 -56.62 0.23 34.44
CA CYS A 335 -56.21 1.08 33.35
C CYS A 335 -55.17 2.13 33.77
N GLN A 336 -55.31 2.71 34.95
CA GLN A 336 -54.37 3.67 35.51
C GLN A 336 -52.98 3.01 35.73
N ARG A 337 -52.94 1.83 36.36
CA ARG A 337 -51.66 1.10 36.55
C ARG A 337 -50.98 0.73 35.22
N ALA A 338 -51.77 0.34 34.22
CA ALA A 338 -51.25 0.03 32.90
C ALA A 338 -50.69 1.28 32.19
N ALA A 339 -51.39 2.41 32.28
CA ALA A 339 -50.97 3.71 31.74
C ALA A 339 -49.69 4.22 32.43
N GLU A 340 -49.59 4.09 33.77
CA GLU A 340 -48.35 4.43 34.49
C GLU A 340 -47.16 3.53 34.13
N ARG A 341 -47.42 2.24 33.88
CA ARG A 341 -46.39 1.35 33.35
C ARG A 341 -45.91 1.80 31.99
N MET A 342 -46.83 2.19 31.07
CA MET A 342 -46.44 2.73 29.75
C MET A 342 -45.63 4.01 29.88
N ARG A 343 -46.02 4.94 30.76
CA ARG A 343 -45.31 6.19 31.01
C ARG A 343 -43.85 5.91 31.42
N ARG A 344 -43.64 5.02 32.42
CA ARG A 344 -42.27 4.62 32.83
C ARG A 344 -41.46 3.98 31.72
N LEU A 345 -42.11 3.17 30.85
CA LEU A 345 -41.44 2.59 29.70
C LEU A 345 -40.96 3.65 28.70
N VAL A 346 -41.85 4.59 28.36
CA VAL A 346 -41.54 5.70 27.43
C VAL A 346 -40.43 6.59 28.01
N GLU A 347 -40.50 6.99 29.27
CA GLU A 347 -39.47 7.77 29.96
C GLU A 347 -38.10 7.04 29.94
N GLY A 348 -38.08 5.73 30.25
CA GLY A 348 -36.90 4.93 30.22
C GLY A 348 -36.29 4.79 28.81
N LEU A 349 -37.14 4.64 27.78
CA LEU A 349 -36.69 4.58 26.37
C LEU A 349 -36.09 5.90 25.92
N LEU A 350 -36.71 7.04 26.31
CA LEU A 350 -36.21 8.39 26.00
C LEU A 350 -34.84 8.64 26.68
N THR A 351 -34.69 8.21 27.93
CA THR A 351 -33.44 8.32 28.67
C THR A 351 -32.32 7.54 27.97
N LEU A 352 -32.58 6.29 27.59
CA LEU A 352 -31.59 5.48 26.86
C LEU A 352 -31.27 6.05 25.49
N ALA A 353 -32.26 6.57 24.75
CA ALA A 353 -32.03 7.17 23.44
C ALA A 353 -31.17 8.43 23.52
N LYS A 354 -31.38 9.29 24.54
CA LYS A 354 -30.53 10.47 24.77
C LYS A 354 -29.10 10.09 25.14
N SER A 355 -28.95 9.10 26.00
CA SER A 355 -27.62 8.60 26.40
C SER A 355 -26.86 8.01 25.23
N ASP A 356 -27.53 7.23 24.37
CA ASP A 356 -26.91 6.67 23.15
C ASP A 356 -26.48 7.74 22.12
N ALA A 357 -27.24 8.86 22.07
CA ALA A 357 -26.91 9.98 21.17
C ALA A 357 -25.79 10.87 21.70
N GLY A 358 -25.41 10.72 22.96
CA GLY A 358 -24.41 11.60 23.60
C GLY A 358 -24.94 13.04 23.80
N ASP A 359 -26.24 13.24 23.72
CA ASP A 359 -26.93 14.53 23.65
C ASP A 359 -27.40 14.99 25.06
N GLU A 360 -26.61 14.63 26.09
CA GLU A 360 -26.96 14.99 27.47
C GLU A 360 -26.17 16.23 27.91
N GLU A 361 -26.88 17.25 28.37
CA GLU A 361 -26.25 18.40 29.04
C GLU A 361 -25.42 17.91 30.22
N ASP A 362 -24.15 18.28 30.25
CA ASP A 362 -23.19 17.84 31.26
C ASP A 362 -23.41 18.66 32.55
N GLN A 363 -24.31 18.19 33.44
CA GLN A 363 -24.59 18.79 34.73
C GLN A 363 -23.76 18.19 35.85
N ARG A 364 -22.54 17.74 35.55
CA ARG A 364 -21.61 17.16 36.53
C ARG A 364 -21.20 18.20 37.56
N GLN A 365 -21.23 17.78 38.82
CA GLN A 365 -20.73 18.54 39.96
C GLN A 365 -20.10 17.62 41.01
N ARG A 366 -19.40 18.18 41.97
CA ARG A 366 -18.92 17.41 43.13
C ARG A 366 -20.10 16.91 43.90
N THR A 367 -20.25 15.59 43.99
CA THR A 367 -21.37 14.92 44.59
C THR A 367 -20.88 13.97 45.67
N ASP A 368 -21.43 14.10 46.87
CA ASP A 368 -21.21 13.15 47.96
C ASP A 368 -22.04 11.89 47.74
N LEU A 369 -21.41 10.75 47.53
CA LEU A 369 -22.07 9.47 47.34
C LEU A 369 -22.82 9.00 48.58
N ARG A 370 -22.34 9.39 49.78
CA ARG A 370 -23.02 9.07 51.05
C ARG A 370 -24.34 9.81 51.15
N GLY A 371 -24.35 11.09 50.84
CA GLY A 371 -25.59 11.89 50.83
C GLY A 371 -26.62 11.34 49.86
N VAL A 372 -26.20 10.91 48.65
CA VAL A 372 -27.09 10.26 47.67
C VAL A 372 -27.62 8.92 48.18
N ALA A 373 -26.80 8.11 48.87
CA ALA A 373 -27.22 6.84 49.45
C ALA A 373 -28.28 7.08 50.57
N ASP A 374 -28.00 8.00 51.48
CA ASP A 374 -28.90 8.34 52.60
C ASP A 374 -30.27 8.85 52.09
N GLU A 375 -30.25 9.71 51.05
CA GLU A 375 -31.50 10.21 50.41
C GLU A 375 -32.28 9.05 49.75
N ALA A 376 -31.63 8.18 49.00
CA ALA A 376 -32.25 7.02 48.36
C ALA A 376 -32.89 6.07 49.37
N LEU A 377 -32.20 5.77 50.48
CA LEU A 377 -32.75 4.92 51.54
C LEU A 377 -33.93 5.58 52.23
N THR A 378 -33.86 6.89 52.53
CA THR A 378 -34.97 7.65 53.13
C THR A 378 -36.22 7.59 52.23
N MET A 379 -36.05 7.74 50.91
CA MET A 379 -37.12 7.72 49.93
C MET A 379 -37.81 6.36 49.82
N LEU A 380 -37.03 5.27 49.97
CA LEU A 380 -37.50 3.87 49.83
C LEU A 380 -37.87 3.22 51.17
N GLU A 381 -37.64 3.87 52.33
CA GLU A 381 -37.93 3.34 53.66
C GLU A 381 -39.40 2.90 53.83
N PRO A 382 -40.43 3.64 53.35
CA PRO A 382 -41.82 3.19 53.46
C PRO A 382 -42.07 1.84 52.77
N ILE A 383 -41.47 1.66 51.57
CA ILE A 383 -41.60 0.43 50.77
C ILE A 383 -40.87 -0.74 51.48
N ALA A 384 -39.66 -0.49 51.98
CA ALA A 384 -38.87 -1.48 52.72
C ALA A 384 -39.58 -1.96 53.99
N ARG A 385 -40.12 -1.04 54.78
CA ARG A 385 -40.92 -1.37 55.99
C ARG A 385 -42.16 -2.19 55.65
N GLN A 386 -42.86 -1.84 54.57
CA GLN A 386 -44.03 -2.63 54.14
C GLN A 386 -43.65 -4.03 53.70
N SER A 387 -42.43 -4.24 53.17
CA SER A 387 -41.89 -5.52 52.74
C SER A 387 -41.15 -6.26 53.87
N GLY A 388 -40.99 -5.66 55.05
CA GLY A 388 -40.25 -6.24 56.19
C GLY A 388 -38.77 -6.30 55.97
N ILE A 389 -38.19 -5.36 55.22
CA ILE A 389 -36.76 -5.31 54.85
C ILE A 389 -36.08 -4.20 55.66
N GLU A 390 -34.90 -4.55 56.23
CA GLU A 390 -34.07 -3.57 56.94
C GLU A 390 -33.13 -2.86 55.99
N LEU A 391 -33.05 -1.51 56.04
CA LEU A 391 -32.15 -0.69 55.24
C LEU A 391 -31.05 -0.12 56.12
N ARG A 392 -29.77 -0.19 55.66
CA ARG A 392 -28.60 0.39 56.34
C ARG A 392 -27.65 1.06 55.37
N VAL A 393 -27.03 2.18 55.81
CA VAL A 393 -25.90 2.81 55.11
C VAL A 393 -24.62 2.63 55.93
N GLU A 394 -23.57 2.23 55.30
CA GLU A 394 -22.25 2.02 55.91
C GLU A 394 -21.18 2.82 55.18
N GLY A 395 -20.04 3.10 55.82
CA GLY A 395 -18.85 3.73 55.27
C GLY A 395 -18.70 5.21 55.59
N GLU A 396 -17.59 5.80 55.24
CA GLU A 396 -17.23 7.19 55.64
C GLU A 396 -17.63 8.27 54.64
N GLY A 397 -18.06 7.90 53.43
CA GLY A 397 -18.35 8.80 52.34
C GLY A 397 -17.27 8.83 51.27
N ALA A 398 -17.62 9.18 50.06
CA ALA A 398 -16.71 9.38 48.93
C ALA A 398 -17.33 10.43 47.98
N GLU A 399 -16.48 11.22 47.33
CA GLU A 399 -16.93 12.23 46.39
C GLU A 399 -16.56 11.87 44.94
N ALA A 400 -17.48 12.05 44.01
CA ALA A 400 -17.25 11.93 42.59
C ALA A 400 -17.76 13.18 41.84
N PHE A 401 -17.23 13.38 40.60
CA PHE A 401 -17.72 14.45 39.72
C PHE A 401 -18.72 13.89 38.74
N VAL A 402 -19.99 13.95 39.11
CA VAL A 402 -21.09 13.31 38.40
C VAL A 402 -22.33 14.20 38.42
N ASP A 403 -23.29 13.91 37.58
CA ASP A 403 -24.64 14.47 37.66
C ASP A 403 -25.37 13.80 38.85
N PRO A 404 -25.73 14.57 39.89
CA PRO A 404 -26.39 14.00 41.08
C PRO A 404 -27.72 13.34 40.76
N SER A 405 -28.48 13.87 39.80
CA SER A 405 -29.78 13.34 39.43
C SER A 405 -29.66 11.94 38.81
N LYS A 406 -28.69 11.75 37.93
CA LYS A 406 -28.42 10.46 37.29
C LYS A 406 -27.87 9.43 38.27
N LEU A 407 -26.96 9.86 39.16
CA LEU A 407 -26.43 8.99 40.21
C LEU A 407 -27.56 8.60 41.19
N SER A 408 -28.35 9.54 41.63
CA SER A 408 -29.50 9.27 42.51
C SER A 408 -30.49 8.29 41.87
N GLN A 409 -30.81 8.47 40.58
CA GLN A 409 -31.67 7.54 39.84
C GLN A 409 -31.07 6.13 39.74
N ALA A 410 -29.75 6.02 39.51
CA ALA A 410 -29.09 4.72 39.50
C ALA A 410 -29.13 4.04 40.87
N VAL A 411 -28.79 4.75 41.95
CA VAL A 411 -28.82 4.22 43.32
C VAL A 411 -30.25 3.85 43.75
N LEU A 412 -31.24 4.70 43.49
CA LEU A 412 -32.65 4.40 43.76
C LEU A 412 -33.13 3.12 43.07
N ASN A 413 -32.74 2.94 41.80
CA ASN A 413 -33.10 1.74 41.05
C ASN A 413 -32.45 0.46 41.65
N LEU A 414 -31.16 0.53 42.03
CA LEU A 414 -30.45 -0.60 42.63
C LEU A 414 -31.06 -0.96 43.99
N VAL A 415 -31.33 0.04 44.85
CA VAL A 415 -31.93 -0.19 46.17
C VAL A 415 -33.38 -0.70 46.03
N HIS A 416 -34.14 -0.14 45.09
CA HIS A 416 -35.50 -0.63 44.83
C HIS A 416 -35.51 -2.09 44.36
N ASN A 417 -34.56 -2.49 43.49
CA ASN A 417 -34.42 -3.88 43.08
C ASN A 417 -34.01 -4.77 44.27
N ALA A 418 -33.08 -4.32 45.11
CA ALA A 418 -32.66 -5.02 46.30
C ALA A 418 -33.81 -5.26 47.32
N ILE A 419 -34.78 -4.35 47.40
CA ILE A 419 -35.99 -4.53 48.22
C ILE A 419 -36.97 -5.49 47.52
N LEU A 420 -37.21 -5.30 46.22
CA LEU A 420 -38.22 -6.04 45.45
C LEU A 420 -37.92 -7.53 45.34
N TYR A 421 -36.63 -7.88 45.19
CA TYR A 421 -36.16 -9.25 45.07
C TYR A 421 -35.58 -9.85 46.35
N ASN A 422 -35.83 -9.17 47.49
CA ASN A 422 -35.45 -9.66 48.80
C ASN A 422 -36.43 -10.69 49.36
N ARG A 423 -36.04 -11.28 50.49
CA ARG A 423 -36.89 -12.18 51.31
C ARG A 423 -37.47 -11.41 52.50
N PRO A 424 -38.66 -11.77 52.96
CA PRO A 424 -39.19 -11.21 54.20
C PRO A 424 -38.21 -11.39 55.37
N GLY A 425 -37.91 -10.31 56.07
CA GLY A 425 -36.91 -10.29 57.14
C GLY A 425 -35.47 -10.19 56.69
N GLY A 426 -35.25 -9.95 55.38
CA GLY A 426 -33.92 -9.69 54.83
C GLY A 426 -33.43 -8.26 55.05
N GLY A 427 -32.24 -7.96 54.58
CA GLY A 427 -31.61 -6.63 54.67
C GLY A 427 -31.07 -6.14 53.35
N VAL A 428 -30.93 -4.82 53.23
CA VAL A 428 -30.20 -4.13 52.15
C VAL A 428 -29.19 -3.21 52.82
N VAL A 429 -27.92 -3.37 52.45
CA VAL A 429 -26.81 -2.55 52.93
C VAL A 429 -26.23 -1.76 51.75
N VAL A 430 -26.24 -0.44 51.88
CA VAL A 430 -25.53 0.45 50.93
C VAL A 430 -24.22 0.85 51.60
N LYS A 431 -23.11 0.46 51.00
CA LYS A 431 -21.76 0.79 51.49
C LYS A 431 -21.07 1.77 50.57
N VAL A 432 -20.53 2.84 51.15
CA VAL A 432 -19.76 3.86 50.43
C VAL A 432 -18.34 3.91 50.95
N TRP A 433 -17.35 3.89 50.06
CA TRP A 433 -15.95 3.97 50.42
C TRP A 433 -15.12 4.64 49.35
N ASP A 434 -13.96 5.09 49.73
CA ASP A 434 -12.94 5.67 48.87
C ASP A 434 -11.86 4.63 48.59
N GLU A 435 -11.47 4.44 47.31
CA GLU A 435 -10.41 3.54 46.88
C GLU A 435 -9.36 4.32 46.06
N GLY A 436 -8.68 5.24 46.72
CA GLY A 436 -7.65 6.05 46.11
C GLY A 436 -8.16 7.02 45.06
N GLN A 437 -8.08 6.65 43.79
CA GLN A 437 -8.59 7.48 42.68
C GLN A 437 -10.02 7.16 42.26
N ARG A 438 -10.73 6.32 43.04
CA ARG A 438 -12.08 5.87 42.74
C ARG A 438 -12.99 6.06 43.94
N ALA A 439 -14.19 6.57 43.69
CA ALA A 439 -15.26 6.60 44.65
C ALA A 439 -16.19 5.43 44.38
N CYS A 440 -16.45 4.62 45.38
CA CYS A 440 -17.18 3.36 45.27
C CYS A 440 -18.47 3.38 46.12
N LEU A 441 -19.54 2.81 45.57
CA LEU A 441 -20.81 2.59 46.25
C LEU A 441 -21.26 1.15 45.92
N SER A 442 -21.57 0.34 46.90
CA SER A 442 -22.21 -0.96 46.69
C SER A 442 -23.57 -1.06 47.35
N VAL A 443 -24.46 -1.77 46.68
CA VAL A 443 -25.78 -2.16 47.20
C VAL A 443 -25.79 -3.67 47.36
N THR A 444 -25.86 -4.14 48.58
CA THR A 444 -25.86 -5.56 48.94
C THR A 444 -27.26 -5.96 49.46
N ASP A 445 -27.84 -7.01 48.90
CA ASP A 445 -29.10 -7.60 49.35
C ASP A 445 -28.90 -9.04 49.83
N THR A 446 -29.82 -9.50 50.70
CA THR A 446 -29.89 -10.89 51.19
C THR A 446 -31.00 -11.67 50.47
N GLY A 447 -31.35 -11.28 49.25
CA GLY A 447 -32.47 -11.77 48.50
C GLY A 447 -32.31 -13.17 47.89
N ILE A 448 -33.06 -13.38 46.80
CA ILE A 448 -33.10 -14.68 46.11
C ILE A 448 -31.82 -14.97 45.32
N GLY A 449 -31.01 -13.94 45.04
CA GLY A 449 -29.82 -14.04 44.17
C GLY A 449 -30.15 -14.22 42.69
N ILE A 450 -29.12 -14.22 41.87
CA ILE A 450 -29.17 -14.26 40.39
C ILE A 450 -28.40 -15.48 39.89
N PRO A 451 -28.96 -16.32 39.01
CA PRO A 451 -28.24 -17.42 38.38
C PRO A 451 -27.05 -16.94 37.58
N ALA A 452 -25.91 -17.68 37.65
CA ALA A 452 -24.66 -17.32 36.99
C ALA A 452 -24.83 -17.14 35.45
N GLU A 453 -25.69 -17.91 34.81
CA GLU A 453 -26.03 -17.83 33.39
C GLU A 453 -26.73 -16.53 33.00
N SER A 454 -27.38 -15.86 33.98
CA SER A 454 -28.10 -14.61 33.76
C SER A 454 -27.22 -13.36 33.94
N LEU A 455 -26.11 -13.45 34.68
CA LEU A 455 -25.24 -12.32 35.00
C LEU A 455 -24.70 -11.58 33.75
N PRO A 456 -24.25 -12.25 32.68
CA PRO A 456 -23.71 -11.55 31.50
C PRO A 456 -24.75 -10.69 30.77
N ARG A 457 -26.05 -11.01 30.92
CA ARG A 457 -27.16 -10.36 30.24
C ARG A 457 -27.97 -9.44 31.12
N LEU A 458 -27.62 -9.34 32.40
CA LEU A 458 -28.44 -8.64 33.41
C LEU A 458 -28.64 -7.15 33.10
N PHE A 459 -27.67 -6.56 32.43
CA PHE A 459 -27.70 -5.15 32.00
C PHE A 459 -28.25 -4.95 30.57
N ASP A 460 -28.67 -6.03 29.90
CA ASP A 460 -29.32 -5.92 28.59
C ASP A 460 -30.70 -5.27 28.77
N ARG A 461 -31.11 -4.45 27.80
CA ARG A 461 -32.40 -3.78 27.78
C ARG A 461 -33.52 -4.82 27.73
N PHE A 462 -34.55 -4.63 28.53
CA PHE A 462 -35.71 -5.52 28.67
C PHE A 462 -35.40 -6.93 29.22
N TYR A 463 -34.14 -7.22 29.60
CA TYR A 463 -33.79 -8.51 30.15
C TYR A 463 -34.38 -8.72 31.56
N ARG A 464 -34.89 -9.91 31.80
CA ARG A 464 -35.44 -10.35 33.10
C ARG A 464 -35.06 -11.82 33.30
N VAL A 465 -34.60 -12.16 34.51
CA VAL A 465 -34.20 -13.53 34.89
C VAL A 465 -35.36 -14.52 34.77
N ASP A 466 -36.55 -14.13 35.17
CA ASP A 466 -37.80 -14.92 35.12
C ASP A 466 -38.88 -14.15 34.33
N ALA A 467 -39.01 -14.40 33.03
CA ALA A 467 -40.09 -13.85 32.21
C ALA A 467 -41.47 -14.44 32.57
N SER A 468 -41.51 -15.60 33.24
CA SER A 468 -42.75 -16.32 33.61
C SER A 468 -43.43 -15.80 34.88
N ARG A 469 -42.74 -15.07 35.74
CA ARG A 469 -43.33 -14.42 36.94
C ARG A 469 -43.94 -13.07 36.57
N SER A 470 -45.05 -13.10 35.86
CA SER A 470 -45.82 -11.92 35.41
C SER A 470 -46.32 -10.99 36.53
N GLN A 471 -46.18 -11.40 37.80
CA GLN A 471 -46.66 -10.62 38.95
C GLN A 471 -45.63 -9.63 39.51
N THR A 472 -44.36 -9.72 39.17
CA THR A 472 -43.34 -8.80 39.67
C THR A 472 -43.26 -7.56 38.75
N PRO A 473 -43.54 -6.33 39.28
CA PRO A 473 -43.53 -5.12 38.49
C PRO A 473 -42.08 -4.75 38.10
N GLY A 474 -41.79 -4.68 36.79
CA GLY A 474 -40.49 -4.25 36.27
C GLY A 474 -40.49 -4.21 34.76
N SER A 475 -39.85 -3.20 34.16
CA SER A 475 -39.76 -3.02 32.71
C SER A 475 -38.52 -3.70 32.10
N GLY A 476 -37.57 -4.16 32.92
CA GLY A 476 -36.26 -4.62 32.44
C GLY A 476 -35.34 -3.51 31.91
N LEU A 477 -35.72 -2.25 32.07
CA LEU A 477 -34.91 -1.10 31.63
C LEU A 477 -34.06 -0.49 32.75
N GLY A 478 -34.45 -0.70 34.05
CA GLY A 478 -33.81 -0.02 35.17
C GLY A 478 -32.30 -0.24 35.24
N LEU A 479 -31.85 -1.50 35.21
CA LEU A 479 -30.41 -1.83 35.28
C LEU A 479 -29.65 -1.33 34.07
N ALA A 480 -30.24 -1.38 32.87
CA ALA A 480 -29.66 -0.82 31.66
C ALA A 480 -29.48 0.71 31.75
N ILE A 481 -30.50 1.41 32.29
CA ILE A 481 -30.42 2.87 32.55
C ILE A 481 -29.35 3.16 33.60
N SER A 482 -29.35 2.43 34.73
CA SER A 482 -28.30 2.61 35.76
C SER A 482 -26.90 2.44 35.20
N LYS A 483 -26.66 1.42 34.39
CA LYS A 483 -25.37 1.18 33.73
C LYS A 483 -25.02 2.31 32.79
N SER A 484 -25.95 2.74 31.94
CA SER A 484 -25.74 3.86 31.01
C SER A 484 -25.39 5.16 31.75
N HIS A 485 -26.08 5.48 32.84
CA HIS A 485 -25.77 6.65 33.66
C HIS A 485 -24.38 6.60 34.28
N ILE A 486 -23.98 5.46 34.80
CA ILE A 486 -22.64 5.29 35.40
C ILE A 486 -21.55 5.35 34.35
N GLU A 487 -21.72 4.65 33.23
CA GLU A 487 -20.76 4.66 32.11
C GLU A 487 -20.62 6.03 31.46
N SER A 488 -21.70 6.82 31.37
CA SER A 488 -21.62 8.20 30.84
C SER A 488 -20.74 9.11 31.71
N HIS A 489 -20.50 8.76 32.98
CA HIS A 489 -19.59 9.44 33.89
C HIS A 489 -18.18 8.81 33.95
N GLY A 490 -17.88 7.87 33.05
CA GLY A 490 -16.59 7.15 33.04
C GLY A 490 -16.43 6.13 34.16
N GLY A 491 -17.53 5.74 34.83
CA GLY A 491 -17.57 4.72 35.85
C GLY A 491 -17.91 3.32 35.32
N THR A 492 -17.95 2.33 36.24
CA THR A 492 -18.41 0.96 35.96
C THR A 492 -19.51 0.56 36.94
N LEU A 493 -20.41 -0.30 36.48
CA LEU A 493 -21.41 -0.98 37.30
C LEU A 493 -21.25 -2.48 37.16
N ASP A 494 -20.82 -3.11 38.23
CA ASP A 494 -20.54 -4.54 38.31
C ASP A 494 -21.52 -5.27 39.24
N VAL A 495 -21.66 -6.59 39.06
CA VAL A 495 -22.55 -7.41 39.86
C VAL A 495 -21.87 -8.73 40.24
N THR A 496 -22.03 -9.11 41.49
CA THR A 496 -21.73 -10.46 41.97
C THR A 496 -22.95 -11.01 42.70
N SER A 497 -23.33 -12.26 42.42
CA SER A 497 -24.53 -12.85 43.05
C SER A 497 -24.43 -14.36 43.12
N GLU A 498 -25.07 -14.92 44.16
CA GLU A 498 -25.21 -16.36 44.34
C GLU A 498 -26.67 -16.68 44.70
N VAL A 499 -27.24 -17.63 43.97
CA VAL A 499 -28.63 -18.05 44.22
C VAL A 499 -28.85 -18.47 45.68
N GLY A 500 -29.84 -17.87 46.34
CA GLY A 500 -30.15 -18.13 47.73
C GLY A 500 -29.32 -17.34 48.76
N ARG A 501 -28.33 -16.54 48.34
CA ARG A 501 -27.51 -15.69 49.22
C ARG A 501 -27.73 -14.20 49.01
N GLY A 502 -28.17 -13.81 47.84
CA GLY A 502 -28.41 -12.42 47.48
C GLY A 502 -27.45 -11.89 46.41
N SER A 503 -27.38 -10.60 46.25
CA SER A 503 -26.57 -9.94 45.22
C SER A 503 -25.82 -8.71 45.74
N VAL A 504 -24.71 -8.39 45.12
CA VAL A 504 -23.94 -7.17 45.38
C VAL A 504 -23.75 -6.45 44.04
N PHE A 505 -24.32 -5.25 43.93
CA PHE A 505 -24.10 -4.33 42.83
C PHE A 505 -23.10 -3.28 43.25
N THR A 506 -22.04 -3.07 42.48
CA THR A 506 -20.95 -2.14 42.80
C THR A 506 -20.84 -1.08 41.74
N ILE A 507 -21.01 0.18 42.10
CA ILE A 507 -20.76 1.37 41.31
C ILE A 507 -19.33 1.83 41.60
N THR A 508 -18.52 2.02 40.57
CA THR A 508 -17.18 2.60 40.70
C THR A 508 -17.09 3.84 39.80
N LEU A 509 -16.79 4.99 40.38
CA LEU A 509 -16.72 6.26 39.68
C LEU A 509 -15.29 6.84 39.78
N PRO A 510 -14.79 7.51 38.73
CA PRO A 510 -13.53 8.23 38.83
C PRO A 510 -13.65 9.38 39.81
N ARG A 511 -12.69 9.48 40.73
CA ARG A 511 -12.55 10.64 41.62
C ARG A 511 -11.87 11.77 40.89
N LEU A 512 -12.32 13.01 41.04
CA LEU A 512 -11.56 14.15 40.60
C LEU A 512 -10.28 14.25 41.46
N VAL A 513 -9.15 13.90 40.85
CA VAL A 513 -7.86 14.31 41.38
C VAL A 513 -7.76 15.82 41.12
N THR A 514 -8.00 16.63 42.14
CA THR A 514 -7.63 18.04 42.10
C THR A 514 -6.11 18.06 41.98
N THR A 515 -5.60 18.23 40.76
CA THR A 515 -4.19 18.59 40.58
C THR A 515 -4.05 19.98 41.19
N ILE A 516 -3.41 20.04 42.36
CA ILE A 516 -2.98 21.27 43.06
C ILE A 516 -1.86 21.93 42.26
#